data_1267a5219bd154f73e251520b72b9d1b
#
_entry.id   1267a5219bd154f73e251520b72b9d1b
#
_cell.length_a   1.000
_cell.length_b   1.000
_cell.length_c   1.000
_cell.angle_alpha   90.00
_cell.angle_beta   90.00
_cell.angle_gamma   90.00
#
_symmetry.space_group_name_H-M   'P 1'
#
loop_
_entity.id
_entity.type
_entity.pdbx_description
1 polymer ?
#
loop_
_entity_poly.entity_id
_entity_poly.type
_entity_poly.pdbx_seq_one_letter_code
_entity_poly.pdbx_strand_id
1 'polypeptide(L)' 'MPIRFETWPQRPTGGQQCGSGPSGVRGVLWIGDYPTGIEAICEYHRSQHKNKQVVQEMIEWAMASANIQDTTQ' A
#
# COMPACT_ATOMS: atom_id res chain seq x y z
N MET A 1 9.10 -2.77 -7.41
CA MET A 1 8.00 -1.78 -7.47
C MET A 1 8.31 -0.60 -6.60
N PRO A 2 8.14 0.58 -7.08
CA PRO A 2 8.44 1.76 -6.29
C PRO A 2 7.30 2.16 -5.36
N ILE A 3 6.63 1.20 -4.77
CA ILE A 3 5.51 1.45 -3.89
C ILE A 3 5.92 1.10 -2.48
N ARG A 4 5.76 2.03 -1.55
CA ARG A 4 6.01 1.78 -0.14
C ARG A 4 4.71 1.58 0.57
N PHE A 5 4.64 0.54 1.39
CA PHE A 5 3.42 0.15 2.06
C PHE A 5 3.52 0.39 3.55
N GLU A 6 2.42 0.84 4.12
CA GLU A 6 2.22 0.91 5.56
C GLU A 6 0.99 0.10 5.91
N THR A 7 1.05 -0.57 7.03
CA THR A 7 -0.09 -1.37 7.47
C THR A 7 -0.46 -1.00 8.89
N TRP A 8 -1.72 -1.16 9.22
CA TRP A 8 -2.21 -0.99 10.58
C TRP A 8 -3.28 -2.02 10.87
N PRO A 9 -3.43 -2.42 12.11
CA PRO A 9 -2.53 -2.03 13.19
C PRO A 9 -1.16 -2.62 12.96
N GLN A 10 -0.14 -1.95 13.47
CA GLN A 10 1.20 -2.49 13.36
C GLN A 10 1.26 -3.78 14.15
N ARG A 11 1.95 -4.76 13.58
CA ARG A 11 2.06 -6.02 14.26
C ARG A 11 2.97 -5.86 15.47
N PRO A 12 2.46 -6.11 16.67
CA PRO A 12 3.31 -5.97 17.84
C PRO A 12 4.36 -7.06 17.88
N THR A 13 5.47 -6.71 18.48
CA THR A 13 6.52 -7.68 18.71
C THR A 13 5.99 -8.75 19.65
N GLY A 14 6.28 -9.98 19.34
CA GLY A 14 5.78 -11.07 20.14
C GLY A 14 4.53 -11.69 19.58
N GLY A 15 4.07 -11.22 18.46
CA GLY A 15 2.97 -11.87 17.79
C GLY A 15 1.61 -11.64 18.40
N GLN A 16 1.50 -10.69 19.28
CA GLN A 16 0.24 -10.43 19.93
C GLN A 16 -0.76 -9.91 18.92
N GLN A 17 -1.94 -10.47 18.96
CA GLN A 17 -2.99 -10.07 18.05
C GLN A 17 -3.69 -8.83 18.56
N CYS A 18 -3.78 -7.84 17.76
CA CYS A 18 -4.57 -6.69 18.12
C CYS A 18 -6.04 -7.00 18.10
N GLY A 19 -6.46 -7.67 17.15
CA GLY A 19 -7.77 -8.27 17.12
C GLY A 19 -8.96 -7.39 16.95
N SER A 20 -8.97 -6.21 17.45
CA SER A 20 -10.22 -5.48 17.52
C SER A 20 -10.28 -4.28 16.63
N GLY A 21 -9.24 -3.83 16.06
CA GLY A 21 -9.29 -2.66 15.20
C GLY A 21 -9.46 -3.03 13.75
N PRO A 22 -9.84 -2.09 12.93
CA PRO A 22 -9.81 -2.33 11.50
C PRO A 22 -8.37 -2.49 11.03
N SER A 23 -8.18 -3.34 10.06
CA SER A 23 -6.88 -3.47 9.45
C SER A 23 -6.89 -2.78 8.09
N GLY A 24 -5.76 -2.24 7.71
CA GLY A 24 -5.68 -1.53 6.45
C GLY A 24 -4.27 -1.44 5.96
N VAL A 25 -4.17 -1.02 4.71
CA VAL A 25 -2.89 -0.85 4.04
C VAL A 25 -2.93 0.47 3.29
N ARG A 26 -1.85 1.21 3.39
CA ARG A 26 -1.65 2.42 2.60
C ARG A 26 -0.41 2.24 1.77
N GLY A 27 -0.52 2.49 0.49
CA GLY A 27 0.62 2.45 -0.42
C GLY A 27 0.88 3.81 -1.00
N VAL A 28 2.14 4.17 -1.12
CA VAL A 28 2.55 5.45 -1.70
C VAL A 28 3.53 5.16 -2.82
N LEU A 29 3.29 5.76 -3.97
CA LEU A 29 4.18 5.60 -5.11
C LEU A 29 5.34 6.58 -5.00
N TRP A 30 6.54 6.05 -5.14
CA TRP A 30 7.77 6.84 -5.10
C TRP A 30 8.46 6.77 -6.43
N ILE A 31 9.14 7.83 -6.78
CA ILE A 31 10.08 7.85 -7.90
C ILE A 31 11.43 8.23 -7.31
N GLY A 32 12.34 7.26 -7.28
CA GLY A 32 13.60 7.46 -6.61
C GLY A 32 13.37 7.74 -5.13
N ASP A 33 13.80 8.89 -4.68
CA ASP A 33 13.68 9.27 -3.27
C ASP A 33 12.52 10.23 -3.01
N TYR A 34 11.64 10.39 -3.97
CA TYR A 34 10.57 11.37 -3.84
C TYR A 34 9.21 10.71 -3.95
N PRO A 35 8.30 11.02 -3.02
CA PRO A 35 6.92 10.56 -3.18
C PRO A 35 6.25 11.34 -4.31
N THR A 36 5.46 10.63 -5.09
CA THR A 36 4.80 11.25 -6.23
C THR A 36 3.50 11.94 -5.87
N GLY A 37 2.97 11.67 -4.67
CA GLY A 37 1.65 12.13 -4.32
C GLY A 37 0.55 11.14 -4.64
N ILE A 38 0.86 10.09 -5.37
CA ILE A 38 -0.12 9.04 -5.65
C ILE A 38 -0.10 8.06 -4.49
N GLU A 39 -1.24 7.88 -3.87
CA GLU A 39 -1.36 6.93 -2.77
C GLU A 39 -2.73 6.30 -2.79
N ALA A 40 -2.84 5.14 -2.18
CA ALA A 40 -4.09 4.42 -2.08
C ALA A 40 -4.19 3.77 -0.72
N ILE A 41 -5.40 3.67 -0.22
CA ILE A 41 -5.67 3.11 1.09
C ILE A 41 -6.81 2.11 0.94
N CYS A 42 -6.66 0.96 1.58
CA CYS A 42 -7.71 -0.03 1.59
C CYS A 42 -7.86 -0.62 2.98
N GLU A 43 -9.07 -0.55 3.50
CA GLU A 43 -9.42 -1.11 4.80
C GLU A 43 -10.58 -2.09 4.69
N TYR A 44 -10.88 -2.50 3.48
CA TYR A 44 -12.10 -3.26 3.24
C TYR A 44 -12.01 -4.70 3.71
N HIS A 45 -10.87 -5.34 3.48
CA HIS A 45 -10.71 -6.75 3.80
C HIS A 45 -10.12 -6.91 5.19
N ARG A 46 -10.45 -8.03 5.82
CA ARG A 46 -9.80 -8.37 7.07
C ARG A 46 -8.37 -8.81 6.86
N SER A 47 -8.08 -9.33 5.69
CA SER A 47 -6.74 -9.81 5.38
C SER A 47 -5.87 -8.67 4.92
N GLN A 48 -4.76 -8.45 5.59
CA GLN A 48 -3.81 -7.44 5.16
C GLN A 48 -3.24 -7.76 3.78
N HIS A 49 -3.08 -9.04 3.50
CA HIS A 49 -2.58 -9.45 2.20
C HIS A 49 -3.51 -9.00 1.09
N LYS A 50 -4.81 -9.15 1.29
CA LYS A 50 -5.77 -8.72 0.27
C LYS A 50 -5.84 -7.21 0.16
N ASN A 51 -5.76 -6.52 1.28
CA ASN A 51 -5.73 -5.05 1.25
C ASN A 51 -4.52 -4.56 0.49
N LYS A 52 -3.38 -5.21 0.70
CA LYS A 52 -2.16 -4.82 -0.01
C LYS A 52 -2.29 -5.06 -1.50
N GLN A 53 -2.90 -6.16 -1.90
CA GLN A 53 -3.13 -6.43 -3.32
C GLN A 53 -4.00 -5.34 -3.94
N VAL A 54 -5.06 -4.95 -3.26
CA VAL A 54 -5.96 -3.93 -3.78
C VAL A 54 -5.22 -2.61 -3.92
N VAL A 55 -4.46 -2.23 -2.92
CA VAL A 55 -3.71 -0.99 -2.96
C VAL A 55 -2.70 -1.00 -4.10
N GLN A 56 -2.01 -2.11 -4.27
CA GLN A 56 -1.04 -2.23 -5.35
C GLN A 56 -1.71 -2.08 -6.71
N GLU A 57 -2.84 -2.74 -6.90
CA GLU A 57 -3.56 -2.64 -8.17
C GLU A 57 -4.07 -1.23 -8.42
N MET A 58 -4.54 -0.57 -7.39
CA MET A 58 -5.01 0.81 -7.52
C MET A 58 -3.88 1.72 -7.94
N ILE A 59 -2.72 1.56 -7.37
CA ILE A 59 -1.58 2.40 -7.72
C ILE A 59 -1.08 2.07 -9.13
N GLU A 60 -1.07 0.81 -9.49
CA GLU A 60 -0.68 0.43 -10.85
C GLU A 60 -1.62 1.02 -11.87
N TRP A 61 -2.91 1.02 -11.57
CA TRP A 61 -3.88 1.64 -12.45
C TRP A 61 -3.64 3.14 -12.57
N ALA A 62 -3.36 3.77 -11.44
CA ALA A 62 -3.10 5.20 -11.44
C ALA A 62 -1.83 5.55 -12.22
N MET A 63 -0.81 4.71 -12.12
CA MET A 63 0.40 4.91 -12.91
C MET A 63 0.09 4.87 -14.40
N ALA A 64 -0.67 3.88 -14.81
CA ALA A 64 -1.03 3.74 -16.22
C ALA A 64 -1.87 4.93 -16.68
N SER A 65 -2.83 5.34 -15.86
CA SER A 65 -3.73 6.44 -16.20
C SER A 65 -3.00 7.78 -16.26
N ALA A 66 -2.01 7.95 -15.40
CA ALA A 66 -1.24 9.19 -15.36
C ALA A 66 -0.04 9.14 -16.31
N ASN A 67 0.12 8.05 -17.02
CA ASN A 67 1.22 7.89 -17.96
C ASN A 67 2.58 7.96 -17.27
N ILE A 68 2.62 7.45 -16.04
CA ILE A 68 3.87 7.38 -15.28
C ILE A 68 4.49 6.03 -15.54
N GLN A 69 5.73 6.03 -15.94
CA GLN A 69 6.42 4.78 -16.19
C GLN A 69 7.33 4.43 -15.04
N ASP A 70 7.43 3.13 -14.81
CA ASP A 70 8.39 2.64 -13.85
C ASP A 70 9.78 2.82 -14.44
N THR A 71 10.57 3.64 -13.78
CA THR A 71 11.87 3.98 -14.32
C THR A 71 12.97 3.03 -13.88
N THR A 72 12.60 1.95 -13.27
CA THR A 72 13.59 0.99 -12.82
C THR A 72 13.97 0.00 -13.90
N GLN A 73 13.78 0.36 -15.10
CA GLN A 73 14.15 -0.52 -16.17
C GLN A 73 15.59 -0.74 -16.30
#